data_cb11f3cb42e6de789ada10230cbd68a3
#
_entry.id   cb11f3cb42e6de789ada10230cbd68a3
#
_cell.length_a   1.000
_cell.length_b   1.000
_cell.length_c   1.000
_cell.angle_alpha   90.00
_cell.angle_beta   90.00
_cell.angle_gamma   90.00
#
_symmetry.space_group_name_H-M   'P 1'
#
loop_
_entity.id
_entity.type
_entity.pdbx_description
1 polymer ?
#
loop_
_entity_poly.entity_id
_entity_poly.type
_entity_poly.pdbx_seq_one_letter_code
_entity_poly.pdbx_strand_id
1 'polypeptide(L)'
;MPYVKEQLASVQAQEGVEARVYVRDDGSTDGTVEYLRERDAAGELTLIEGKNLGVAGSFIDAIAHVPEDIQYIALCDQDDVWHANKLSRALEVLQEGRQDIPRLYCSEYMFCDENMNPTGRSHLNLIGVGFETLLYETKVSGNTAVFNRCLADLAVRAGAKDVFGHDWWLGLLAASMGELYFDDFVSLDYRRLNASVSPTGGSFLTILKFRVKAFVKGDQLGRITAQLRRFHEVFGDRLDPQKKALVERFVYGNRLQKAFAPVRLRQIGAEEVALRLLFLMGKL
;
A
#
# COMPACT_ATOMS: atom_id res chain seq x y z
N MET A 1 -11.57 -15.51 -10.97
CA MET A 1 -11.81 -15.51 -12.45
C MET A 1 -12.74 -14.38 -12.95
N PRO A 2 -13.99 -14.16 -12.49
CA PRO A 2 -14.86 -13.16 -13.11
C PRO A 2 -14.32 -11.73 -13.02
N TYR A 3 -13.75 -11.35 -11.90
CA TYR A 3 -13.33 -9.98 -11.63
C TYR A 3 -12.07 -9.55 -12.41
N VAL A 4 -11.12 -10.45 -12.63
CA VAL A 4 -9.85 -10.11 -13.32
C VAL A 4 -10.09 -9.61 -14.75
N LYS A 5 -11.16 -10.08 -15.43
CA LYS A 5 -11.50 -9.61 -16.77
C LYS A 5 -11.97 -8.16 -16.77
N GLU A 6 -12.83 -7.81 -15.82
CA GLU A 6 -13.34 -6.45 -15.66
C GLU A 6 -12.23 -5.49 -15.25
N GLN A 7 -11.38 -5.93 -14.32
CA GLN A 7 -10.24 -5.18 -13.88
C GLN A 7 -9.26 -4.91 -15.04
N LEU A 8 -8.84 -5.93 -15.81
CA LEU A 8 -7.97 -5.75 -16.98
C LEU A 8 -8.57 -4.82 -18.03
N ALA A 9 -9.88 -4.92 -18.29
CA ALA A 9 -10.58 -4.02 -19.20
C ALA A 9 -10.50 -2.55 -18.71
N SER A 10 -10.62 -2.31 -17.40
CA SER A 10 -10.51 -0.96 -16.82
C SER A 10 -9.09 -0.38 -16.90
N VAL A 11 -8.06 -1.23 -16.83
CA VAL A 11 -6.67 -0.81 -17.05
C VAL A 11 -6.41 -0.48 -18.52
N GLN A 12 -6.93 -1.30 -19.43
CA GLN A 12 -6.81 -1.06 -20.88
C GLN A 12 -7.57 0.20 -21.34
N ALA A 13 -8.60 0.60 -20.60
CA ALA A 13 -9.41 1.79 -20.87
C ALA A 13 -8.80 3.11 -20.28
N GLN A 14 -7.56 3.09 -19.78
CA GLN A 14 -6.94 4.30 -19.25
C GLN A 14 -6.67 5.32 -20.36
N GLU A 15 -7.03 6.60 -20.10
CA GLU A 15 -6.92 7.68 -21.03
C GLU A 15 -5.61 8.46 -20.85
N GLY A 16 -5.04 8.93 -21.98
CA GLY A 16 -3.86 9.79 -21.97
C GLY A 16 -2.54 9.12 -21.63
N VAL A 17 -2.53 7.78 -21.51
CA VAL A 17 -1.33 6.98 -21.17
C VAL A 17 -1.28 5.68 -21.95
N GLU A 18 -0.09 5.12 -22.14
CA GLU A 18 0.11 3.74 -22.58
C GLU A 18 0.40 2.87 -21.36
N ALA A 19 -0.52 1.98 -20.99
CA ALA A 19 -0.36 1.08 -19.87
C ALA A 19 0.10 -0.30 -20.35
N ARG A 20 1.20 -0.82 -19.79
CA ARG A 20 1.66 -2.19 -19.95
C ARG A 20 1.36 -2.97 -18.69
N VAL A 21 0.75 -4.13 -18.81
CA VAL A 21 0.26 -4.92 -17.68
C VAL A 21 1.21 -6.08 -17.38
N TYR A 22 1.65 -6.16 -16.14
CA TYR A 22 2.44 -7.28 -15.60
C TYR A 22 1.63 -7.96 -14.51
N VAL A 23 1.30 -9.23 -14.70
CA VAL A 23 0.48 -10.00 -13.76
C VAL A 23 1.31 -11.10 -13.15
N ARG A 24 1.39 -11.14 -11.82
CA ARG A 24 1.99 -12.24 -11.11
C ARG A 24 0.90 -13.15 -10.54
N ASP A 25 0.96 -14.42 -10.90
CA ASP A 25 0.07 -15.46 -10.37
C ASP A 25 0.81 -16.34 -9.36
N ASP A 26 0.22 -16.50 -8.17
CA ASP A 26 0.77 -17.24 -7.04
C ASP A 26 0.29 -18.70 -6.96
N GLY A 27 -0.20 -19.24 -8.08
CA GLY A 27 -0.69 -20.61 -8.17
C GLY A 27 -2.22 -20.71 -8.10
N SER A 28 -2.94 -19.86 -8.81
CA SER A 28 -4.41 -19.95 -8.94
C SER A 28 -4.87 -21.28 -9.51
N THR A 29 -6.00 -21.78 -8.98
CA THR A 29 -6.57 -23.10 -9.37
C THR A 29 -8.00 -23.01 -9.90
N ASP A 30 -8.49 -21.79 -10.17
CA ASP A 30 -9.88 -21.51 -10.57
C ASP A 30 -10.04 -21.14 -12.07
N GLY A 31 -9.05 -21.47 -12.91
CA GLY A 31 -9.00 -21.12 -14.32
C GLY A 31 -8.44 -19.73 -14.61
N THR A 32 -7.95 -19.01 -13.59
CA THR A 32 -7.34 -17.69 -13.79
C THR A 32 -6.02 -17.78 -14.56
N VAL A 33 -5.16 -18.76 -14.25
CA VAL A 33 -3.88 -18.95 -14.94
C VAL A 33 -4.05 -19.22 -16.42
N GLU A 34 -4.98 -20.11 -16.78
CA GLU A 34 -5.28 -20.44 -18.17
C GLU A 34 -5.72 -19.21 -18.96
N TYR A 35 -6.61 -18.41 -18.38
CA TYR A 35 -7.04 -17.15 -18.98
C TYR A 35 -5.87 -16.17 -19.15
N LEU A 36 -5.02 -16.02 -18.14
CA LEU A 36 -3.87 -15.11 -18.20
C LEU A 36 -2.83 -15.55 -19.25
N ARG A 37 -2.59 -16.87 -19.39
CA ARG A 37 -1.70 -17.42 -20.44
C ARG A 37 -2.22 -17.10 -21.84
N GLU A 38 -3.53 -17.17 -22.06
CA GLU A 38 -4.12 -16.77 -23.34
C GLU A 38 -3.89 -15.29 -23.66
N ARG A 39 -4.00 -14.41 -22.65
CA ARG A 39 -3.75 -12.96 -22.81
C ARG A 39 -2.27 -12.64 -23.01
N ASP A 40 -1.38 -13.34 -22.30
CA ASP A 40 0.06 -13.26 -22.50
C ASP A 40 0.48 -13.66 -23.90
N ALA A 41 -0.04 -14.81 -24.39
CA ALA A 41 0.20 -15.29 -25.76
C ALA A 41 -0.34 -14.32 -26.84
N ALA A 42 -1.38 -13.54 -26.52
CA ALA A 42 -1.92 -12.50 -27.39
C ALA A 42 -1.12 -11.16 -27.30
N GLY A 43 -0.14 -11.06 -26.40
CA GLY A 43 0.64 -9.84 -26.18
C GLY A 43 -0.10 -8.73 -25.42
N GLU A 44 -1.20 -9.06 -24.74
CA GLU A 44 -2.03 -8.09 -24.02
C GLU A 44 -1.50 -7.80 -22.60
N LEU A 45 -0.69 -8.68 -22.04
CA LEU A 45 -0.04 -8.55 -20.74
C LEU A 45 1.23 -9.40 -20.70
N THR A 46 2.01 -9.29 -19.63
CA THR A 46 3.12 -10.19 -19.31
C THR A 46 2.77 -10.99 -18.06
N LEU A 47 2.69 -12.32 -18.18
CA LEU A 47 2.40 -13.23 -17.07
C LEU A 47 3.69 -13.70 -16.40
N ILE A 48 3.72 -13.60 -15.07
CA ILE A 48 4.78 -14.08 -14.19
C ILE A 48 4.19 -15.15 -13.29
N GLU A 49 4.48 -16.41 -13.58
CA GLU A 49 4.03 -17.53 -12.76
C GLU A 49 5.07 -17.85 -11.67
N GLY A 50 4.62 -18.03 -10.43
CA GLY A 50 5.52 -18.32 -9.34
C GLY A 50 4.88 -19.01 -8.15
N LYS A 51 5.73 -19.34 -7.17
CA LYS A 51 5.25 -19.83 -5.87
C LYS A 51 4.64 -18.68 -5.10
N ASN A 52 3.67 -18.99 -4.24
CA ASN A 52 3.10 -18.02 -3.32
C ASN A 52 4.18 -17.45 -2.37
N LEU A 53 4.44 -16.15 -2.52
CA LEU A 53 5.40 -15.39 -1.70
C LEU A 53 4.68 -14.56 -0.62
N GLY A 54 3.37 -14.70 -0.50
CA GLY A 54 2.49 -13.79 0.26
C GLY A 54 2.35 -12.43 -0.43
N VAL A 55 1.35 -11.68 -0.04
CA VAL A 55 0.94 -10.44 -0.74
C VAL A 55 2.12 -9.49 -0.97
N ALA A 56 2.86 -9.13 0.08
CA ALA A 56 3.98 -8.20 -0.06
C ALA A 56 5.11 -8.76 -0.95
N GLY A 57 5.42 -10.05 -0.79
CA GLY A 57 6.44 -10.72 -1.62
C GLY A 57 6.06 -10.74 -3.09
N SER A 58 4.83 -11.04 -3.39
CA SER A 58 4.32 -11.15 -4.76
C SER A 58 4.30 -9.79 -5.47
N PHE A 59 3.90 -8.71 -4.79
CA PHE A 59 3.98 -7.36 -5.38
C PHE A 59 5.42 -6.91 -5.60
N ILE A 60 6.34 -7.12 -4.66
CA ILE A 60 7.76 -6.76 -4.83
C ILE A 60 8.40 -7.57 -5.97
N ASP A 61 8.07 -8.85 -6.09
CA ASP A 61 8.53 -9.69 -7.18
C ASP A 61 7.97 -9.25 -8.55
N ALA A 62 6.67 -8.90 -8.61
CA ALA A 62 6.07 -8.33 -9.83
C ALA A 62 6.77 -7.02 -10.26
N ILE A 63 7.04 -6.11 -9.31
CA ILE A 63 7.78 -4.87 -9.57
C ILE A 63 9.17 -5.16 -10.14
N ALA A 64 9.85 -6.19 -9.63
CA ALA A 64 11.20 -6.56 -10.09
C ALA A 64 11.23 -7.07 -11.55
N HIS A 65 10.11 -7.53 -12.09
CA HIS A 65 9.99 -7.97 -13.48
C HIS A 65 9.61 -6.84 -14.45
N VAL A 66 9.29 -5.64 -13.95
CA VAL A 66 8.98 -4.50 -14.81
C VAL A 66 10.28 -3.94 -15.42
N PRO A 67 10.38 -3.84 -16.76
CA PRO A 67 11.58 -3.34 -17.44
C PRO A 67 12.05 -1.96 -16.96
N GLU A 68 13.35 -1.71 -17.01
CA GLU A 68 13.96 -0.48 -16.50
C GLU A 68 13.55 0.79 -17.29
N ASP A 69 13.11 0.65 -18.55
CA ASP A 69 12.61 1.74 -19.37
C ASP A 69 11.24 2.28 -18.92
N ILE A 70 10.50 1.50 -18.12
CA ILE A 70 9.23 1.94 -17.53
C ILE A 70 9.50 2.88 -16.34
N GLN A 71 9.10 4.14 -16.48
CA GLN A 71 9.38 5.18 -15.49
C GLN A 71 8.39 5.24 -14.34
N TYR A 72 7.14 4.82 -14.55
CA TYR A 72 6.08 4.86 -13.54
C TYR A 72 5.39 3.51 -13.43
N ILE A 73 5.07 3.11 -12.21
CA ILE A 73 4.45 1.83 -11.90
C ILE A 73 3.20 2.09 -11.05
N ALA A 74 2.10 1.44 -11.39
CA ALA A 74 0.87 1.45 -10.63
C ALA A 74 0.58 0.05 -10.10
N LEU A 75 0.12 -0.06 -8.86
CA LEU A 75 -0.32 -1.33 -8.29
C LEU A 75 -1.82 -1.53 -8.50
N CYS A 76 -2.23 -2.77 -8.60
CA CYS A 76 -3.58 -3.14 -8.95
C CYS A 76 -3.99 -4.44 -8.25
N ASP A 77 -5.14 -4.44 -7.60
CA ASP A 77 -5.79 -5.65 -7.11
C ASP A 77 -6.68 -6.22 -8.23
N GLN A 78 -6.92 -7.53 -8.23
CA GLN A 78 -7.59 -8.24 -9.33
C GLN A 78 -9.11 -8.04 -9.42
N ASP A 79 -9.71 -7.34 -8.46
CA ASP A 79 -11.17 -7.24 -8.28
C ASP A 79 -11.71 -5.81 -8.27
N ASP A 80 -10.84 -4.80 -8.46
CA ASP A 80 -11.21 -3.40 -8.53
C ASP A 80 -11.52 -2.94 -9.98
N VAL A 81 -12.18 -1.79 -10.12
CA VAL A 81 -12.41 -1.15 -11.42
C VAL A 81 -11.83 0.27 -11.39
N TRP A 82 -10.89 0.55 -12.27
CA TRP A 82 -10.22 1.84 -12.34
C TRP A 82 -11.03 2.87 -13.13
N HIS A 83 -11.07 4.11 -12.67
CA HIS A 83 -11.59 5.22 -13.44
C HIS A 83 -10.65 5.58 -14.59
N ALA A 84 -11.17 5.97 -15.74
CA ALA A 84 -10.40 6.15 -16.97
C ALA A 84 -9.24 7.16 -16.87
N ASN A 85 -9.36 8.16 -16.01
CA ASN A 85 -8.34 9.20 -15.78
C ASN A 85 -7.45 8.96 -14.56
N LYS A 86 -7.44 7.76 -13.98
CA LYS A 86 -6.63 7.44 -12.79
C LYS A 86 -5.14 7.64 -13.04
N LEU A 87 -4.62 7.04 -14.11
CA LEU A 87 -3.19 7.10 -14.40
C LEU A 87 -2.75 8.48 -14.89
N SER A 88 -3.50 9.10 -15.80
CA SER A 88 -3.15 10.44 -16.28
C SER A 88 -3.08 11.46 -15.16
N ARG A 89 -4.05 11.45 -14.22
CA ARG A 89 -4.03 12.34 -13.05
C ARG A 89 -2.84 12.10 -12.11
N ALA A 90 -2.49 10.84 -11.88
CA ALA A 90 -1.31 10.51 -11.08
C ALA A 90 -0.01 10.99 -11.74
N LEU A 91 0.09 10.84 -13.08
CA LEU A 91 1.26 11.26 -13.83
C LEU A 91 1.42 12.77 -13.89
N GLU A 92 0.34 13.56 -13.96
CA GLU A 92 0.40 15.03 -13.84
C GLU A 92 1.19 15.46 -12.60
N VAL A 93 0.92 14.84 -11.44
CA VAL A 93 1.61 15.12 -10.19
C VAL A 93 3.05 14.59 -10.19
N LEU A 94 3.24 13.35 -10.63
CA LEU A 94 4.54 12.69 -10.52
C LEU A 94 5.58 13.26 -11.51
N GLN A 95 5.15 13.76 -12.68
CA GLN A 95 6.05 14.31 -13.69
C GLN A 95 6.55 15.72 -13.33
N GLU A 96 5.81 16.51 -12.56
CA GLU A 96 6.19 17.86 -12.16
C GLU A 96 7.39 17.93 -11.21
N GLY A 97 7.72 16.85 -10.50
CA GLY A 97 8.75 16.86 -9.49
C GLY A 97 10.06 16.21 -9.91
N ARG A 98 10.98 16.11 -8.94
CA ARG A 98 12.28 15.44 -9.12
C ARG A 98 12.09 13.95 -9.39
N GLN A 99 12.78 13.42 -10.40
CA GLN A 99 12.70 11.99 -10.75
C GLN A 99 13.81 11.15 -10.09
N ASP A 100 14.82 11.79 -9.52
CA ASP A 100 15.95 11.17 -8.84
C ASP A 100 15.71 10.86 -7.36
N ILE A 101 14.52 11.16 -6.85
CA ILE A 101 14.07 10.79 -5.49
C ILE A 101 12.83 9.88 -5.55
N PRO A 102 12.59 9.06 -4.50
CA PRO A 102 11.38 8.24 -4.42
C PRO A 102 10.12 9.11 -4.40
N ARG A 103 9.19 8.86 -5.31
CA ARG A 103 7.91 9.59 -5.36
C ARG A 103 6.75 8.63 -5.46
N LEU A 104 5.72 8.87 -4.66
CA LEU A 104 4.50 8.10 -4.62
C LEU A 104 3.27 9.02 -4.61
N TYR A 105 2.35 8.74 -5.53
CA TYR A 105 0.99 9.26 -5.54
C TYR A 105 0.04 8.18 -5.01
N CYS A 106 -0.92 8.57 -4.19
CA CYS A 106 -2.06 7.74 -3.80
C CYS A 106 -3.32 8.60 -3.65
N SER A 107 -4.47 7.96 -3.62
CA SER A 107 -5.75 8.67 -3.65
C SER A 107 -6.84 7.97 -2.84
N GLU A 108 -8.02 8.57 -2.82
CA GLU A 108 -9.24 7.95 -2.31
C GLU A 108 -9.83 6.96 -3.33
N TYR A 109 -10.76 6.13 -2.87
CA TYR A 109 -11.54 5.20 -3.69
C TYR A 109 -13.00 5.15 -3.22
N MET A 110 -13.88 4.64 -4.09
CA MET A 110 -15.28 4.37 -3.78
C MET A 110 -15.43 2.91 -3.34
N PHE A 111 -16.04 2.67 -2.20
CA PHE A 111 -16.47 1.33 -1.84
C PHE A 111 -17.69 0.94 -2.65
N CYS A 112 -17.66 -0.24 -3.25
CA CYS A 112 -18.78 -0.83 -3.96
C CYS A 112 -19.13 -2.21 -3.40
N ASP A 113 -20.37 -2.61 -3.54
CA ASP A 113 -20.79 -3.99 -3.26
C ASP A 113 -20.31 -4.96 -4.35
N GLU A 114 -20.68 -6.25 -4.25
CA GLU A 114 -20.31 -7.27 -5.23
C GLU A 114 -20.82 -6.98 -6.64
N ASN A 115 -21.89 -6.18 -6.77
CA ASN A 115 -22.52 -5.78 -8.03
C ASN A 115 -22.04 -4.38 -8.51
N MET A 116 -20.99 -3.85 -7.90
CA MET A 116 -20.44 -2.52 -8.20
C MET A 116 -21.39 -1.35 -7.89
N ASN A 117 -22.40 -1.51 -7.02
CA ASN A 117 -23.17 -0.39 -6.52
C ASN A 117 -22.36 0.36 -5.46
N PRO A 118 -22.20 1.70 -5.56
CA PRO A 118 -21.48 2.49 -4.57
C PRO A 118 -22.11 2.42 -3.18
N THR A 119 -21.30 2.16 -2.15
CA THR A 119 -21.74 2.06 -0.74
C THR A 119 -21.16 3.14 0.15
N GLY A 120 -20.14 3.86 -0.30
CA GLY A 120 -19.51 4.98 0.40
C GLY A 120 -18.10 5.26 -0.09
N ARG A 121 -17.62 6.47 0.13
CA ARG A 121 -16.26 6.86 -0.19
C ARG A 121 -15.29 6.42 0.92
N SER A 122 -14.07 6.10 0.59
CA SER A 122 -12.97 6.01 1.55
C SER A 122 -12.68 7.39 2.16
N HIS A 123 -12.15 7.39 3.36
CA HIS A 123 -11.69 8.60 4.05
C HIS A 123 -10.34 8.25 4.68
N LEU A 124 -9.34 8.09 3.82
CA LEU A 124 -8.01 7.65 4.24
C LEU A 124 -7.22 8.77 4.89
N ASN A 125 -7.36 9.99 4.37
CA ASN A 125 -6.62 11.15 4.83
C ASN A 125 -7.50 12.13 5.62
N LEU A 126 -7.40 12.10 6.96
CA LEU A 126 -8.14 12.99 7.86
C LEU A 126 -7.28 14.15 8.38
N ILE A 127 -5.97 13.95 8.56
CA ILE A 127 -5.06 14.93 9.18
C ILE A 127 -3.72 15.07 8.44
N GLY A 128 -3.61 14.52 7.25
CA GLY A 128 -2.38 14.39 6.49
C GLY A 128 -1.80 12.97 6.54
N VAL A 129 -1.23 12.53 5.43
CA VAL A 129 -0.48 11.28 5.32
C VAL A 129 0.99 11.63 5.21
N GLY A 130 1.77 11.29 6.22
CA GLY A 130 3.19 11.63 6.29
C GLY A 130 4.00 10.57 7.02
N PHE A 131 5.30 10.82 7.13
CA PHE A 131 6.25 9.87 7.68
C PHE A 131 5.87 9.41 9.09
N GLU A 132 5.47 10.33 9.97
CA GLU A 132 5.15 10.04 11.37
C GLU A 132 3.96 9.09 11.50
N THR A 133 2.89 9.35 10.74
CA THR A 133 1.70 8.50 10.75
C THR A 133 2.00 7.13 10.15
N LEU A 134 2.85 7.06 9.13
CA LEU A 134 3.24 5.80 8.48
C LEU A 134 4.11 4.90 9.36
N LEU A 135 4.61 5.36 10.51
CA LEU A 135 5.30 4.47 11.44
C LEU A 135 4.36 3.43 12.07
N TYR A 136 3.08 3.78 12.31
CA TYR A 136 2.12 2.88 12.98
C TYR A 136 0.76 2.76 12.29
N GLU A 137 0.53 3.46 11.17
CA GLU A 137 -0.71 3.36 10.42
C GLU A 137 -0.44 3.54 8.92
N THR A 138 -0.91 2.64 8.07
CA THR A 138 -0.94 2.92 6.64
C THR A 138 -2.24 3.59 6.24
N LYS A 139 -2.12 4.59 5.38
CA LYS A 139 -3.21 5.26 4.66
C LYS A 139 -2.94 5.31 3.16
N VAL A 140 -1.83 4.73 2.76
CA VAL A 140 -1.58 4.38 1.37
C VAL A 140 -2.31 3.07 1.09
N SER A 141 -3.22 3.07 0.13
CA SER A 141 -3.87 1.86 -0.36
C SER A 141 -3.17 1.42 -1.65
N GLY A 142 -2.72 0.16 -1.70
CA GLY A 142 -1.93 -0.36 -2.82
C GLY A 142 -2.59 -0.14 -4.17
N ASN A 143 -3.88 -0.43 -4.27
CA ASN A 143 -4.64 -0.27 -5.50
C ASN A 143 -4.79 1.17 -6.00
N THR A 144 -4.50 2.19 -5.16
CA THR A 144 -4.45 3.60 -5.58
C THR A 144 -3.03 4.08 -5.90
N ALA A 145 -2.01 3.32 -5.50
CA ALA A 145 -0.62 3.74 -5.55
C ALA A 145 -0.08 3.77 -6.98
N VAL A 146 0.52 4.92 -7.35
CA VAL A 146 1.33 5.10 -8.55
C VAL A 146 2.66 5.72 -8.10
N PHE A 147 3.79 5.23 -8.61
CA PHE A 147 5.10 5.67 -8.15
C PHE A 147 6.16 5.63 -9.24
N ASN A 148 7.25 6.36 -9.03
CA ASN A 148 8.33 6.44 -10.00
C ASN A 148 9.32 5.27 -9.88
N ARG A 149 10.16 5.10 -10.91
CA ARG A 149 11.22 4.08 -10.99
C ARG A 149 12.16 4.13 -9.79
N CYS A 150 12.52 5.32 -9.31
CA CYS A 150 13.40 5.46 -8.15
C CYS A 150 12.85 4.75 -6.90
N LEU A 151 11.54 4.85 -6.64
CA LEU A 151 10.90 4.14 -5.53
C LEU A 151 10.82 2.63 -5.79
N ALA A 152 10.51 2.21 -7.02
CA ALA A 152 10.47 0.81 -7.40
C ALA A 152 11.82 0.12 -7.13
N ASP A 153 12.91 0.72 -7.59
CA ASP A 153 14.27 0.20 -7.42
C ASP A 153 14.67 0.10 -5.94
N LEU A 154 14.24 1.07 -5.12
CA LEU A 154 14.47 1.00 -3.67
C LEU A 154 13.72 -0.17 -3.04
N ALA A 155 12.45 -0.36 -3.39
CA ALA A 155 11.63 -1.43 -2.84
C ALA A 155 12.15 -2.81 -3.24
N VAL A 156 12.53 -2.99 -4.51
CA VAL A 156 13.12 -4.25 -5.02
C VAL A 156 14.45 -4.56 -4.32
N ARG A 157 15.35 -3.59 -4.19
CA ARG A 157 16.63 -3.78 -3.48
C ARG A 157 16.46 -4.14 -2.01
N ALA A 158 15.44 -3.60 -1.34
CA ALA A 158 15.16 -3.92 0.06
C ALA A 158 14.57 -5.33 0.22
N GLY A 159 13.88 -5.83 -0.82
CA GLY A 159 13.15 -7.09 -0.77
C GLY A 159 11.93 -7.06 0.14
N ALA A 160 11.25 -8.20 0.27
CA ALA A 160 10.00 -8.32 1.01
C ALA A 160 10.16 -8.88 2.43
N LYS A 161 11.39 -9.15 2.88
CA LYS A 161 11.63 -9.72 4.22
C LYS A 161 11.14 -8.76 5.31
N ASP A 162 10.30 -9.27 6.21
CA ASP A 162 9.70 -8.53 7.33
C ASP A 162 8.82 -7.34 6.90
N VAL A 163 8.42 -7.26 5.62
CA VAL A 163 7.47 -6.29 5.11
C VAL A 163 6.05 -6.73 5.46
N PHE A 164 5.34 -5.90 6.23
CA PHE A 164 3.97 -6.20 6.68
C PHE A 164 2.94 -5.99 5.57
N GLY A 165 3.07 -4.90 4.81
CA GLY A 165 2.24 -4.55 3.64
C GLY A 165 3.08 -3.83 2.60
N HIS A 166 2.98 -4.24 1.34
CA HIS A 166 3.74 -3.65 0.24
C HIS A 166 3.43 -2.16 0.06
N ASP A 167 2.16 -1.79 0.19
CA ASP A 167 1.66 -0.42 0.10
C ASP A 167 2.19 0.46 1.26
N TRP A 168 2.15 -0.08 2.47
CA TRP A 168 2.72 0.58 3.65
C TRP A 168 4.22 0.79 3.50
N TRP A 169 4.92 -0.24 3.01
CA TRP A 169 6.35 -0.18 2.76
C TRP A 169 6.72 0.90 1.75
N LEU A 170 6.04 0.94 0.60
CA LEU A 170 6.25 1.96 -0.43
C LEU A 170 5.96 3.37 0.11
N GLY A 171 4.86 3.53 0.85
CA GLY A 171 4.51 4.80 1.49
C GLY A 171 5.59 5.26 2.47
N LEU A 172 6.10 4.36 3.32
CA LEU A 172 7.15 4.65 4.28
C LEU A 172 8.46 5.08 3.58
N LEU A 173 8.85 4.39 2.50
CA LEU A 173 10.04 4.74 1.70
C LEU A 173 9.89 6.12 1.05
N ALA A 174 8.75 6.40 0.40
CA ALA A 174 8.49 7.68 -0.25
C ALA A 174 8.48 8.83 0.76
N ALA A 175 7.72 8.70 1.87
CA ALA A 175 7.62 9.75 2.88
C ALA A 175 8.92 9.99 3.66
N SER A 176 9.79 8.99 3.75
CA SER A 176 11.07 9.12 4.48
C SER A 176 12.19 9.74 3.65
N MET A 177 12.33 9.36 2.38
CA MET A 177 13.48 9.69 1.54
C MET A 177 13.12 10.48 0.27
N GLY A 178 11.84 10.81 0.08
CA GLY A 178 11.35 11.51 -1.09
C GLY A 178 10.03 12.22 -0.83
N GLU A 179 9.05 12.01 -1.68
CA GLU A 179 7.75 12.69 -1.66
C GLU A 179 6.60 11.70 -1.71
N LEU A 180 5.60 11.92 -0.85
CA LEU A 180 4.32 11.23 -0.87
C LEU A 180 3.23 12.27 -1.09
N TYR A 181 2.46 12.11 -2.15
CA TYR A 181 1.32 12.94 -2.48
C TYR A 181 0.02 12.16 -2.30
N PHE A 182 -0.88 12.68 -1.47
CA PHE A 182 -2.21 12.12 -1.28
C PHE A 182 -3.26 13.04 -1.92
N ASP A 183 -4.00 12.50 -2.87
CA ASP A 183 -5.05 13.20 -3.59
C ASP A 183 -6.44 12.83 -3.04
N ASP A 184 -7.29 13.83 -2.83
CA ASP A 184 -8.69 13.60 -2.47
C ASP A 184 -9.54 13.03 -3.63
N PHE A 185 -8.96 12.87 -4.80
CA PHE A 185 -9.63 12.29 -5.95
C PHE A 185 -10.00 10.81 -5.72
N VAL A 186 -11.21 10.41 -6.13
CA VAL A 186 -11.62 9.00 -6.16
C VAL A 186 -11.16 8.40 -7.48
N SER A 187 -10.17 7.52 -7.46
CA SER A 187 -9.52 7.01 -8.67
C SER A 187 -10.01 5.64 -9.13
N LEU A 188 -10.76 4.93 -8.30
CA LEU A 188 -11.26 3.59 -8.60
C LEU A 188 -12.48 3.23 -7.74
N ASP A 189 -13.20 2.22 -8.19
CA ASP A 189 -14.24 1.54 -7.45
C ASP A 189 -13.68 0.26 -6.83
N TYR A 190 -13.63 0.25 -5.47
CA TYR A 190 -13.14 -0.85 -4.66
C TYR A 190 -14.28 -1.84 -4.38
N ARG A 191 -14.20 -3.02 -5.00
CA ARG A 191 -15.18 -4.08 -4.81
C ARG A 191 -15.03 -4.75 -3.45
N ARG A 192 -16.11 -4.81 -2.69
CA ARG A 192 -16.14 -5.51 -1.40
C ARG A 192 -16.80 -6.86 -1.56
N LEU A 193 -16.02 -7.89 -1.39
CA LEU A 193 -16.47 -9.28 -1.33
C LEU A 193 -16.75 -9.67 0.12
N ASN A 194 -17.68 -10.59 0.35
CA ASN A 194 -17.95 -11.14 1.68
C ASN A 194 -16.71 -11.76 2.34
N ALA A 195 -15.73 -12.19 1.53
CA ALA A 195 -14.44 -12.73 1.95
C ALA A 195 -13.34 -11.66 2.12
N SER A 196 -13.63 -10.37 1.91
CA SER A 196 -12.61 -9.31 2.00
C SER A 196 -12.02 -9.22 3.41
N VAL A 197 -10.70 -9.16 3.49
CA VAL A 197 -9.92 -9.21 4.74
C VAL A 197 -10.16 -7.97 5.64
N SER A 198 -10.60 -6.85 5.06
CA SER A 198 -10.80 -5.59 5.78
C SER A 198 -12.27 -5.33 6.13
N PRO A 199 -12.63 -5.08 7.40
CA PRO A 199 -13.99 -4.75 7.83
C PRO A 199 -14.35 -3.26 7.66
N THR A 200 -13.69 -2.54 6.78
CA THR A 200 -13.97 -1.13 6.52
C THR A 200 -15.41 -0.96 6.02
N GLY A 201 -16.15 0.06 6.52
CA GLY A 201 -17.56 0.32 6.17
C GLY A 201 -18.62 -0.26 7.13
N GLY A 202 -18.22 -0.94 8.22
CA GLY A 202 -19.09 -1.31 9.33
C GLY A 202 -19.34 -0.12 10.29
N SER A 203 -20.25 -0.30 11.28
CA SER A 203 -20.42 0.73 12.32
C SER A 203 -19.11 1.00 13.06
N PHE A 204 -18.90 2.23 13.53
CA PHE A 204 -17.71 2.65 14.29
C PHE A 204 -17.35 1.66 15.41
N LEU A 205 -18.34 1.17 16.13
CA LEU A 205 -18.14 0.18 17.20
C LEU A 205 -17.67 -1.18 16.68
N THR A 206 -18.12 -1.61 15.51
CA THR A 206 -17.71 -2.88 14.88
C THR A 206 -16.27 -2.78 14.41
N ILE A 207 -15.92 -1.68 13.77
CA ILE A 207 -14.55 -1.41 13.31
C ILE A 207 -13.59 -1.31 14.51
N LEU A 208 -13.99 -0.58 15.55
CA LEU A 208 -13.19 -0.43 16.77
C LEU A 208 -12.99 -1.78 17.48
N LYS A 209 -14.04 -2.58 17.66
CA LYS A 209 -13.94 -3.93 18.23
C LYS A 209 -13.04 -4.85 17.40
N PHE A 210 -13.15 -4.81 16.08
CA PHE A 210 -12.31 -5.60 15.20
C PHE A 210 -10.84 -5.16 15.32
N ARG A 211 -10.57 -3.88 15.25
CA ARG A 211 -9.21 -3.32 15.38
C ARG A 211 -8.60 -3.65 16.75
N VAL A 212 -9.33 -3.44 17.84
CA VAL A 212 -8.89 -3.82 19.18
C VAL A 212 -8.63 -5.32 19.27
N LYS A 213 -9.50 -6.17 18.71
CA LYS A 213 -9.29 -7.62 18.68
C LYS A 213 -8.06 -8.01 17.84
N ALA A 214 -7.87 -7.37 16.70
CA ALA A 214 -6.70 -7.59 15.83
C ALA A 214 -5.41 -7.13 16.52
N PHE A 215 -5.44 -5.99 17.23
CA PHE A 215 -4.32 -5.49 18.02
C PHE A 215 -3.99 -6.37 19.24
N VAL A 216 -4.99 -6.92 19.92
CA VAL A 216 -4.80 -7.68 21.18
C VAL A 216 -4.55 -9.17 20.91
N LYS A 217 -5.15 -9.75 19.87
CA LYS A 217 -5.08 -11.20 19.58
C LYS A 217 -4.19 -11.56 18.38
N GLY A 218 -3.86 -10.59 17.53
CA GLY A 218 -3.02 -10.81 16.36
C GLY A 218 -1.61 -10.31 16.61
N ASP A 219 -0.62 -10.92 15.99
CA ASP A 219 0.78 -10.49 15.99
C ASP A 219 1.03 -9.24 15.10
N GLN A 220 -0.01 -8.46 14.84
CA GLN A 220 0.10 -7.27 13.99
C GLN A 220 1.11 -6.25 14.54
N LEU A 221 1.12 -6.06 15.84
CA LEU A 221 2.03 -5.13 16.50
C LEU A 221 3.48 -5.59 16.41
N GLY A 222 3.72 -6.88 16.58
CA GLY A 222 5.05 -7.48 16.37
C GLY A 222 5.51 -7.32 14.91
N ARG A 223 4.62 -7.53 13.96
CA ARG A 223 4.90 -7.35 12.53
C ARG A 223 5.20 -5.90 12.15
N ILE A 224 4.47 -4.92 12.71
CA ILE A 224 4.78 -3.49 12.52
C ILE A 224 6.18 -3.17 13.07
N THR A 225 6.49 -3.64 14.27
CA THR A 225 7.82 -3.43 14.87
C THR A 225 8.91 -4.12 14.05
N ALA A 226 8.67 -5.31 13.52
CA ALA A 226 9.60 -6.01 12.63
C ALA A 226 9.85 -5.22 11.34
N GLN A 227 8.78 -4.68 10.72
CA GLN A 227 8.90 -3.82 9.54
C GLN A 227 9.71 -2.54 9.84
N LEU A 228 9.47 -1.86 10.96
CA LEU A 228 10.24 -0.67 11.33
C LEU A 228 11.71 -0.99 11.63
N ARG A 229 11.99 -2.14 12.25
CA ARG A 229 13.36 -2.62 12.45
C ARG A 229 14.05 -2.89 11.12
N ARG A 230 13.38 -3.60 10.22
CA ARG A 230 13.88 -3.86 8.87
C ARG A 230 14.13 -2.56 8.11
N PHE A 231 13.21 -1.60 8.22
CA PHE A 231 13.36 -0.28 7.61
C PHE A 231 14.61 0.44 8.14
N HIS A 232 14.83 0.43 9.46
CA HIS A 232 16.03 1.02 10.05
C HIS A 232 17.32 0.31 9.62
N GLU A 233 17.32 -1.04 9.60
CA GLU A 233 18.47 -1.83 9.17
C GLU A 233 18.91 -1.51 7.73
N VAL A 234 17.95 -1.34 6.82
CA VAL A 234 18.25 -1.14 5.39
C VAL A 234 18.51 0.32 5.06
N PHE A 235 17.77 1.24 5.67
CA PHE A 235 17.73 2.64 5.26
C PHE A 235 18.16 3.64 6.35
N GLY A 236 18.43 3.20 7.56
CA GLY A 236 18.72 4.09 8.69
C GLY A 236 19.84 5.10 8.44
N ASP A 237 20.88 4.71 7.70
CA ASP A 237 21.98 5.62 7.35
C ASP A 237 21.67 6.59 6.20
N ARG A 238 20.55 6.39 5.51
CA ARG A 238 20.06 7.26 4.44
C ARG A 238 19.02 8.28 4.90
N LEU A 239 18.49 8.10 6.11
CA LEU A 239 17.50 9.00 6.70
C LEU A 239 18.14 10.29 7.17
N ASP A 240 17.39 11.39 7.10
CA ASP A 240 17.77 12.59 7.84
C ASP A 240 17.83 12.30 9.35
N PRO A 241 18.65 13.05 10.12
CA PRO A 241 18.87 12.76 11.53
C PRO A 241 17.60 12.76 12.39
N GLN A 242 16.58 13.57 12.05
CA GLN A 242 15.33 13.65 12.81
C GLN A 242 14.47 12.41 12.57
N LYS A 243 14.31 11.99 11.32
CA LYS A 243 13.59 10.77 10.97
C LYS A 243 14.28 9.52 11.51
N LYS A 244 15.62 9.46 11.43
CA LYS A 244 16.42 8.36 12.02
C LYS A 244 16.16 8.24 13.51
N ALA A 245 16.32 9.33 14.28
CA ALA A 245 16.08 9.35 15.71
C ALA A 245 14.65 8.94 16.09
N LEU A 246 13.67 9.30 15.26
CA LEU A 246 12.28 8.91 15.46
C LEU A 246 12.07 7.41 15.27
N VAL A 247 12.62 6.81 14.20
CA VAL A 247 12.57 5.35 13.97
C VAL A 247 13.27 4.61 15.12
N GLU A 248 14.48 5.03 15.50
CA GLU A 248 15.24 4.43 16.59
C GLU A 248 14.47 4.47 17.91
N ARG A 249 13.76 5.57 18.21
CA ARG A 249 12.87 5.66 19.37
C ARG A 249 11.79 4.58 19.37
N PHE A 250 11.17 4.29 18.24
CA PHE A 250 10.13 3.27 18.16
C PHE A 250 10.66 1.84 18.05
N VAL A 251 11.86 1.64 17.55
CA VAL A 251 12.50 0.32 17.48
C VAL A 251 13.18 -0.05 18.80
N TYR A 252 13.99 0.85 19.35
CA TYR A 252 14.89 0.58 20.49
C TYR A 252 14.51 1.31 21.78
N GLY A 253 13.65 2.32 21.70
CA GLY A 253 13.27 3.13 22.87
C GLY A 253 12.46 2.36 23.90
N ASN A 254 12.52 2.82 25.14
CA ASN A 254 11.72 2.28 26.23
C ASN A 254 10.24 2.72 26.12
N ARG A 255 9.37 2.12 26.95
CA ARG A 255 7.92 2.35 26.95
C ARG A 255 7.53 3.82 27.06
N LEU A 256 8.21 4.57 27.92
CA LEU A 256 7.93 6.00 28.13
C LEU A 256 8.35 6.83 26.92
N GLN A 257 9.52 6.54 26.35
CA GLN A 257 9.99 7.21 25.13
C GLN A 257 9.03 7.03 23.96
N LYS A 258 8.48 5.81 23.78
CA LYS A 258 7.48 5.50 22.75
C LYS A 258 6.13 6.19 23.05
N ALA A 259 5.63 6.04 24.29
CA ALA A 259 4.33 6.56 24.68
C ALA A 259 4.24 8.09 24.64
N PHE A 260 5.33 8.79 24.98
CA PHE A 260 5.40 10.26 25.02
C PHE A 260 6.19 10.86 23.84
N ALA A 261 6.34 10.13 22.74
CA ALA A 261 6.94 10.70 21.53
C ALA A 261 6.10 11.90 21.04
N PRO A 262 6.73 13.06 20.71
CA PRO A 262 6.02 14.31 20.39
C PRO A 262 5.52 14.34 18.93
N VAL A 263 5.01 13.23 18.44
CA VAL A 263 4.50 13.07 17.08
C VAL A 263 3.18 12.32 17.11
N ARG A 264 2.31 12.59 16.16
CA ARG A 264 1.04 11.87 16.02
C ARG A 264 1.20 10.68 15.07
N LEU A 265 0.79 9.50 15.52
CA LEU A 265 0.98 8.23 14.82
C LEU A 265 -0.29 7.69 14.17
N ARG A 266 -1.47 8.22 14.56
CA ARG A 266 -2.77 7.72 14.10
C ARG A 266 -3.67 8.86 13.64
N GLN A 267 -4.43 8.62 12.59
CA GLN A 267 -5.40 9.59 12.06
C GLN A 267 -6.52 9.88 13.09
N ILE A 268 -7.01 8.84 13.78
CA ILE A 268 -8.13 8.93 14.73
C ILE A 268 -7.58 9.10 16.14
N GLY A 269 -8.04 10.15 16.87
CA GLY A 269 -7.54 10.46 18.22
C GLY A 269 -7.75 9.33 19.24
N ALA A 270 -8.87 8.61 19.18
CA ALA A 270 -9.12 7.47 20.08
C ALA A 270 -8.13 6.32 19.81
N GLU A 271 -7.75 6.07 18.56
CA GLU A 271 -6.74 5.06 18.19
C GLU A 271 -5.33 5.50 18.62
N GLU A 272 -5.03 6.80 18.53
CA GLU A 272 -3.78 7.38 19.04
C GLU A 272 -3.63 7.11 20.54
N VAL A 273 -4.67 7.43 21.34
CA VAL A 273 -4.67 7.15 22.79
C VAL A 273 -4.50 5.66 23.07
N ALA A 274 -5.23 4.80 22.36
CA ALA A 274 -5.11 3.36 22.52
C ALA A 274 -3.68 2.86 22.22
N LEU A 275 -3.05 3.36 21.15
CA LEU A 275 -1.66 3.02 20.80
C LEU A 275 -0.68 3.46 21.91
N ARG A 276 -0.85 4.68 22.46
CA ARG A 276 -0.02 5.18 23.57
C ARG A 276 -0.13 4.29 24.81
N LEU A 277 -1.33 3.85 25.15
CA LEU A 277 -1.56 2.90 26.24
C LEU A 277 -0.88 1.56 26.00
N LEU A 278 -0.89 1.05 24.78
CA LEU A 278 -0.19 -0.19 24.43
C LEU A 278 1.32 -0.06 24.59
N PHE A 279 1.93 1.08 24.25
CA PHE A 279 3.33 1.36 24.56
C PHE A 279 3.61 1.32 26.07
N LEU A 280 2.79 2.00 26.88
CA LEU A 280 2.94 2.01 28.34
C LEU A 280 2.82 0.61 28.95
N MET A 281 1.93 -0.23 28.42
CA MET A 281 1.78 -1.61 28.86
C MET A 281 2.91 -2.54 28.40
N GLY A 282 3.84 -2.07 27.55
CA GLY A 282 4.91 -2.88 27.00
C GLY A 282 4.43 -3.97 26.03
N LYS A 283 3.35 -3.70 25.32
CA LYS A 283 2.81 -4.59 24.28
C LYS A 283 3.45 -4.31 22.90
N LEU A 284 4.31 -3.28 22.83
CA LEU A 284 5.02 -2.80 21.63
C LEU A 284 6.46 -2.42 21.96
#